data_5f702b9f6d56d70168dea18ee467042d
#
_entry.id   5f702b9f6d56d70168dea18ee467042d
#
_cell.length_a   1.000
_cell.length_b   1.000
_cell.length_c   1.000
_cell.angle_alpha   90.00
_cell.angle_beta   90.00
_cell.angle_gamma   90.00
#
_symmetry.space_group_name_H-M   'P 1'
#
loop_
_entity.id
_entity.type
_entity.pdbx_description
1 polymer ?
#
loop_
_entity_poly.entity_id
_entity_poly.type
_entity_poly.pdbx_seq_one_letter_code
_entity_poly.pdbx_strand_id
1 'polypeptide(L)'
;VVFNSKTLAVTISAVAFPESLYMIGDEFGGWDWKSDGVVEMTPVSKQEGQFWNVRYFSAKKGFKYSPIRDWGKDFHGLKTNDGYAVDGGNCTVEADGFYMVHVDLKREMVHVEPARIYGMGDCFGGWDAGMEAALFKADGKVLKATLVGDGEIRMYAESSIANSDWWTRECIVLDGKIVYRGNGDDQKRVNCTKGQEVTLDLN
;
A
#
# COMPACT_ATOMS: atom_id res chain seq x y z
N VAL A 1 -18.09 -24.57 6.04
CA VAL A 1 -18.20 -26.04 6.17
C VAL A 1 -19.66 -26.44 6.13
N VAL A 2 -20.00 -27.32 5.23
CA VAL A 2 -21.37 -27.86 5.12
C VAL A 2 -21.32 -29.35 5.46
N PHE A 3 -22.19 -29.78 6.36
CA PHE A 3 -22.34 -31.17 6.73
C PHE A 3 -23.69 -31.71 6.25
N ASN A 4 -23.65 -32.77 5.45
CA ASN A 4 -24.85 -33.46 5.00
C ASN A 4 -25.08 -34.71 5.87
N SER A 5 -26.04 -34.64 6.79
CA SER A 5 -26.34 -35.71 7.75
C SER A 5 -26.90 -37.01 7.09
N LYS A 6 -27.42 -36.94 5.88
CA LYS A 6 -27.93 -38.12 5.16
C LYS A 6 -26.84 -38.90 4.46
N THR A 7 -25.82 -38.20 3.94
CA THR A 7 -24.72 -38.84 3.21
C THR A 7 -23.43 -38.91 4.03
N LEU A 8 -23.40 -38.31 5.23
CA LEU A 8 -22.23 -38.13 6.06
C LEU A 8 -21.07 -37.38 5.34
N ALA A 9 -21.40 -36.64 4.31
CA ALA A 9 -20.43 -35.87 3.52
C ALA A 9 -20.15 -34.52 4.20
N VAL A 10 -18.89 -34.12 4.24
CA VAL A 10 -18.44 -32.81 4.69
C VAL A 10 -17.80 -32.09 3.50
N THR A 11 -18.31 -30.90 3.18
CA THR A 11 -17.70 -30.03 2.19
C THR A 11 -17.03 -28.86 2.90
N ILE A 12 -15.74 -28.67 2.63
CA ILE A 12 -14.95 -27.54 3.12
C ILE A 12 -14.59 -26.70 1.89
N SER A 13 -15.11 -25.47 1.85
CA SER A 13 -14.75 -24.51 0.82
C SER A 13 -13.66 -23.60 1.35
N ALA A 14 -12.64 -23.35 0.54
CA ALA A 14 -11.66 -22.31 0.84
C ALA A 14 -12.33 -20.93 0.73
N VAL A 15 -11.90 -20.00 1.57
CA VAL A 15 -12.23 -18.58 1.39
C VAL A 15 -11.34 -18.08 0.25
N ALA A 16 -11.96 -17.62 -0.84
CA ALA A 16 -11.24 -16.97 -1.93
C ALA A 16 -11.27 -15.47 -1.71
N PHE A 17 -10.11 -14.84 -1.74
CA PHE A 17 -9.97 -13.39 -1.74
C PHE A 17 -9.90 -12.86 -3.17
N PRO A 18 -10.27 -11.58 -3.42
CA PRO A 18 -10.12 -10.98 -4.74
C PRO A 18 -8.64 -10.91 -5.12
N GLU A 19 -8.36 -11.01 -6.42
CA GLU A 19 -7.00 -10.86 -6.95
C GLU A 19 -6.57 -9.40 -7.00
N SER A 20 -7.53 -8.48 -7.14
CA SER A 20 -7.30 -7.03 -7.20
C SER A 20 -8.20 -6.30 -6.23
N LEU A 21 -7.73 -5.14 -5.78
CA LEU A 21 -8.49 -4.18 -5.00
C LEU A 21 -8.21 -2.79 -5.56
N TYR A 22 -9.25 -2.00 -5.76
CA TYR A 22 -9.17 -0.66 -6.34
C TYR A 22 -9.58 0.39 -5.34
N MET A 23 -8.97 1.58 -5.42
CA MET A 23 -9.33 2.77 -4.64
C MET A 23 -9.99 3.81 -5.53
N ILE A 24 -11.04 4.43 -4.99
CA ILE A 24 -11.79 5.51 -5.61
C ILE A 24 -12.08 6.59 -4.58
N GLY A 25 -12.25 7.82 -5.01
CA GLY A 25 -12.61 8.95 -4.16
C GLY A 25 -12.05 10.26 -4.64
N ASP A 26 -12.12 11.27 -3.78
CA ASP A 26 -11.78 12.64 -4.14
C ASP A 26 -10.33 12.82 -4.62
N GLU A 27 -9.37 12.06 -4.09
CA GLU A 27 -7.95 12.08 -4.50
C GLU A 27 -7.65 11.12 -5.67
N PHE A 28 -8.67 10.43 -6.19
CA PHE A 28 -8.55 9.42 -7.23
C PHE A 28 -9.31 9.81 -8.52
N GLY A 29 -9.39 11.11 -8.80
CA GLY A 29 -10.14 11.63 -9.96
C GLY A 29 -11.65 11.67 -9.77
N GLY A 30 -12.13 11.56 -8.52
CA GLY A 30 -13.54 11.60 -8.15
C GLY A 30 -14.17 10.23 -7.98
N TRP A 31 -15.49 10.18 -8.13
CA TRP A 31 -16.32 9.02 -7.78
C TRP A 31 -16.85 8.28 -9.02
N ASP A 32 -16.14 8.34 -10.13
CA ASP A 32 -16.42 7.58 -11.36
C ASP A 32 -15.40 6.46 -11.53
N TRP A 33 -15.84 5.21 -11.48
CA TRP A 33 -14.99 4.02 -11.67
C TRP A 33 -14.31 3.95 -13.04
N LYS A 34 -14.75 4.75 -14.01
CA LYS A 34 -14.11 4.88 -15.33
C LYS A 34 -13.00 5.92 -15.36
N SER A 35 -12.84 6.70 -14.29
CA SER A 35 -11.78 7.70 -14.18
C SER A 35 -10.40 7.06 -14.26
N ASP A 36 -9.47 7.70 -14.94
CA ASP A 36 -8.06 7.32 -14.98
C ASP A 36 -7.36 7.48 -13.60
N GLY A 37 -7.98 8.23 -12.69
CA GLY A 37 -7.50 8.41 -11.32
C GLY A 37 -7.79 7.22 -10.39
N VAL A 38 -8.63 6.26 -10.79
CA VAL A 38 -8.85 5.04 -10.02
C VAL A 38 -7.57 4.22 -9.97
N VAL A 39 -7.11 3.91 -8.75
CA VAL A 39 -5.84 3.23 -8.51
C VAL A 39 -6.10 1.78 -8.13
N GLU A 40 -5.38 0.85 -8.76
CA GLU A 40 -5.28 -0.51 -8.28
C GLU A 40 -4.25 -0.57 -7.13
N MET A 41 -4.67 -1.11 -6.00
CA MET A 41 -3.78 -1.30 -4.85
C MET A 41 -2.77 -2.40 -5.14
N THR A 42 -1.56 -2.23 -4.63
CA THR A 42 -0.52 -3.23 -4.77
C THR A 42 -0.78 -4.40 -3.81
N PRO A 43 -0.78 -5.65 -4.26
CA PRO A 43 -0.84 -6.78 -3.35
C PRO A 43 0.42 -6.85 -2.49
N VAL A 44 0.25 -7.20 -1.21
CA VAL A 44 1.38 -7.57 -0.34
C VAL A 44 1.93 -8.90 -0.81
N SER A 45 3.19 -8.95 -1.22
CA SER A 45 3.77 -10.13 -1.85
C SER A 45 3.59 -11.40 -1.01
N LYS A 46 3.04 -12.45 -1.63
CA LYS A 46 2.76 -13.75 -1.00
C LYS A 46 1.83 -13.70 0.22
N GLN A 47 1.06 -12.62 0.37
CA GLN A 47 0.05 -12.45 1.42
C GLN A 47 -1.34 -12.35 0.78
N GLU A 48 -2.00 -13.48 0.61
CA GLU A 48 -3.33 -13.52 -0.01
C GLU A 48 -4.34 -12.65 0.75
N GLY A 49 -5.10 -11.83 0.02
CA GLY A 49 -6.10 -10.92 0.57
C GLY A 49 -5.54 -9.67 1.24
N GLN A 50 -4.23 -9.42 1.11
CA GLN A 50 -3.62 -8.20 1.62
C GLN A 50 -3.18 -7.28 0.48
N PHE A 51 -3.51 -5.99 0.62
CA PHE A 51 -3.23 -4.95 -0.36
C PHE A 51 -2.74 -3.68 0.34
N TRP A 52 -1.91 -2.91 -0.34
CA TRP A 52 -1.41 -1.65 0.20
C TRP A 52 -1.31 -0.57 -0.87
N ASN A 53 -1.34 0.67 -0.41
CA ASN A 53 -1.07 1.86 -1.21
C ASN A 53 -0.45 2.94 -0.34
N VAL A 54 0.47 3.72 -0.89
CA VAL A 54 0.95 4.95 -0.27
C VAL A 54 0.68 6.10 -1.21
N ARG A 55 0.02 7.15 -0.70
CA ARG A 55 -0.33 8.34 -1.47
C ARG A 55 -0.43 9.56 -0.56
N TYR A 56 -0.36 10.75 -1.15
CA TYR A 56 -0.74 11.97 -0.48
C TYR A 56 -2.27 12.07 -0.41
N PHE A 57 -2.80 12.33 0.76
CA PHE A 57 -4.22 12.59 0.99
C PHE A 57 -4.40 13.98 1.56
N SER A 58 -5.39 14.71 1.05
CA SER A 58 -5.86 15.95 1.67
C SER A 58 -6.88 15.63 2.77
N ALA A 59 -6.86 16.44 3.82
CA ALA A 59 -7.76 16.27 4.97
C ALA A 59 -9.22 16.24 4.54
N LYS A 60 -9.99 15.36 5.16
CA LYS A 60 -11.45 15.22 4.97
C LYS A 60 -11.90 14.81 3.56
N LYS A 61 -10.96 14.48 2.68
CA LYS A 61 -11.27 13.91 1.37
C LYS A 61 -11.62 12.43 1.50
N GLY A 62 -12.76 12.06 0.92
CA GLY A 62 -13.31 10.73 1.05
C GLY A 62 -12.72 9.73 0.05
N PHE A 63 -12.57 8.47 0.47
CA PHE A 63 -12.18 7.37 -0.40
C PHE A 63 -12.81 6.04 0.04
N LYS A 64 -12.87 5.11 -0.90
CA LYS A 64 -13.40 3.77 -0.72
C LYS A 64 -12.56 2.75 -1.49
N TYR A 65 -12.87 1.50 -1.26
CA TYR A 65 -12.26 0.34 -1.91
C TYR A 65 -13.31 -0.53 -2.61
N SER A 66 -12.94 -1.22 -3.67
CA SER A 66 -13.77 -2.24 -4.29
C SER A 66 -12.91 -3.32 -4.96
N PRO A 67 -13.30 -4.61 -4.92
CA PRO A 67 -12.65 -5.66 -5.68
C PRO A 67 -12.92 -5.59 -7.19
N ILE A 68 -13.81 -4.71 -7.60
CA ILE A 68 -14.16 -4.46 -9.01
C ILE A 68 -14.26 -2.96 -9.24
N ARG A 69 -14.02 -2.51 -10.47
CA ARG A 69 -14.23 -1.11 -10.86
C ARG A 69 -15.71 -0.86 -11.16
N ASP A 70 -16.54 -1.07 -10.14
CA ASP A 70 -17.99 -0.86 -10.19
C ASP A 70 -18.55 -0.70 -8.76
N TRP A 71 -19.78 -0.18 -8.67
CA TRP A 71 -20.53 -0.04 -7.43
C TRP A 71 -21.17 -1.39 -7.01
N GLY A 72 -21.54 -1.49 -5.73
CA GLY A 72 -22.27 -2.62 -5.18
C GLY A 72 -21.40 -3.68 -4.49
N LYS A 73 -20.06 -3.58 -4.63
CA LYS A 73 -19.07 -4.33 -3.83
C LYS A 73 -18.07 -3.42 -3.13
N ASP A 74 -18.31 -2.13 -3.21
CA ASP A 74 -17.49 -1.11 -2.56
C ASP A 74 -17.66 -1.14 -1.05
N PHE A 75 -16.59 -0.83 -0.34
CA PHE A 75 -16.58 -0.71 1.10
C PHE A 75 -15.66 0.44 1.55
N HIS A 76 -15.88 0.94 2.76
CA HIS A 76 -15.11 2.05 3.34
C HIS A 76 -14.26 1.62 4.54
N GLY A 77 -14.56 0.51 5.13
CA GLY A 77 -13.79 -0.06 6.21
C GLY A 77 -14.49 -1.30 6.72
N LEU A 78 -13.69 -2.30 7.03
CA LEU A 78 -14.12 -3.49 7.77
C LEU A 78 -14.03 -3.16 9.26
N LYS A 79 -12.81 -3.05 9.77
CA LYS A 79 -12.49 -2.39 11.04
C LYS A 79 -11.39 -1.39 10.74
N THR A 80 -11.65 -0.11 10.93
CA THR A 80 -10.65 0.94 10.74
C THR A 80 -9.88 1.11 12.06
N ASN A 81 -8.60 1.37 11.98
CA ASN A 81 -7.79 1.68 13.15
C ASN A 81 -8.19 3.03 13.75
N ASP A 82 -7.97 3.20 15.05
CA ASP A 82 -8.29 4.43 15.77
C ASP A 82 -7.61 5.67 15.15
N GLY A 83 -8.33 6.79 15.16
CA GLY A 83 -7.85 8.08 14.69
C GLY A 83 -8.14 8.40 13.22
N TYR A 84 -8.80 7.49 12.48
CA TYR A 84 -9.22 7.73 11.10
C TYR A 84 -10.74 7.61 11.00
N ALA A 85 -11.35 8.71 10.58
CA ALA A 85 -12.79 8.81 10.53
C ALA A 85 -13.37 8.02 9.36
N VAL A 86 -14.53 7.41 9.60
CA VAL A 86 -15.41 6.89 8.56
C VAL A 86 -16.61 7.81 8.51
N ASP A 87 -16.68 8.68 7.51
CA ASP A 87 -17.74 9.65 7.35
C ASP A 87 -18.65 9.28 6.19
N GLY A 88 -19.95 9.16 6.49
CA GLY A 88 -20.98 8.90 5.49
C GLY A 88 -20.75 7.63 4.63
N GLY A 89 -19.95 6.68 5.13
CA GLY A 89 -19.55 5.48 4.40
C GLY A 89 -18.27 5.64 3.58
N ASN A 90 -17.48 6.69 3.80
CA ASN A 90 -16.16 6.88 3.21
C ASN A 90 -15.06 6.87 4.28
N CYS A 91 -13.88 6.39 3.91
CA CYS A 91 -12.67 6.64 4.71
C CYS A 91 -12.19 8.07 4.48
N THR A 92 -11.65 8.72 5.52
CA THR A 92 -11.03 10.05 5.43
C THR A 92 -9.80 10.09 6.32
N VAL A 93 -8.92 11.07 6.08
CA VAL A 93 -7.83 11.42 7.00
C VAL A 93 -8.06 12.78 7.62
N GLU A 94 -7.50 13.01 8.82
CA GLU A 94 -7.73 14.25 9.57
C GLU A 94 -6.83 15.42 9.13
N ALA A 95 -5.66 15.14 8.62
CA ALA A 95 -4.68 16.13 8.19
C ALA A 95 -4.12 15.79 6.80
N ASP A 96 -3.66 16.82 6.10
CA ASP A 96 -2.93 16.66 4.84
C ASP A 96 -1.64 15.89 5.09
N GLY A 97 -1.28 14.94 4.21
CA GLY A 97 -0.03 14.20 4.33
C GLY A 97 0.02 12.92 3.51
N PHE A 98 1.16 12.27 3.57
CA PHE A 98 1.30 10.92 3.02
C PHE A 98 0.79 9.89 4.02
N TYR A 99 -0.05 8.98 3.51
CA TYR A 99 -0.58 7.88 4.31
C TYR A 99 -0.34 6.54 3.63
N MET A 100 -0.04 5.56 4.46
CA MET A 100 -0.08 4.15 4.13
C MET A 100 -1.49 3.64 4.38
N VAL A 101 -2.08 3.04 3.38
CA VAL A 101 -3.34 2.32 3.49
C VAL A 101 -3.05 0.85 3.30
N HIS A 102 -3.31 0.03 4.31
CA HIS A 102 -3.14 -1.42 4.26
C HIS A 102 -4.49 -2.09 4.52
N VAL A 103 -4.97 -2.84 3.55
CA VAL A 103 -6.19 -3.64 3.65
C VAL A 103 -5.80 -5.10 3.86
N ASP A 104 -6.31 -5.70 4.92
CA ASP A 104 -6.18 -7.12 5.21
C ASP A 104 -7.58 -7.76 5.30
N LEU A 105 -7.99 -8.35 4.20
CA LEU A 105 -9.31 -8.99 4.11
C LEU A 105 -9.42 -10.25 4.97
N LYS A 106 -8.29 -10.90 5.27
CA LYS A 106 -8.26 -12.09 6.12
C LYS A 106 -8.52 -11.75 7.59
N ARG A 107 -8.01 -10.61 8.06
CA ARG A 107 -8.25 -10.08 9.40
C ARG A 107 -9.44 -9.12 9.47
N GLU A 108 -10.11 -8.90 8.34
CA GLU A 108 -11.26 -7.99 8.19
C GLU A 108 -10.93 -6.57 8.69
N MET A 109 -9.80 -6.02 8.25
CA MET A 109 -9.39 -4.69 8.69
C MET A 109 -8.82 -3.84 7.55
N VAL A 110 -9.04 -2.54 7.68
CA VAL A 110 -8.36 -1.48 6.95
C VAL A 110 -7.53 -0.69 7.94
N HIS A 111 -6.25 -0.56 7.68
CA HIS A 111 -5.33 0.21 8.50
C HIS A 111 -4.81 1.41 7.71
N VAL A 112 -4.99 2.59 8.28
CA VAL A 112 -4.53 3.85 7.71
C VAL A 112 -3.59 4.50 8.73
N GLU A 113 -2.40 4.88 8.30
CA GLU A 113 -1.39 5.48 9.17
C GLU A 113 -0.51 6.45 8.38
N PRO A 114 0.15 7.43 9.01
CA PRO A 114 1.14 8.26 8.35
C PRO A 114 2.19 7.38 7.66
N ALA A 115 2.44 7.64 6.38
CA ALA A 115 3.33 6.82 5.59
C ALA A 115 4.77 6.92 6.07
N ARG A 116 5.45 5.78 6.14
CA ARG A 116 6.88 5.67 6.36
C ARG A 116 7.46 4.84 5.23
N ILE A 117 8.27 5.48 4.38
CA ILE A 117 9.04 4.80 3.34
C ILE A 117 10.49 4.83 3.75
N TYR A 118 11.09 3.66 3.83
CA TYR A 118 12.50 3.50 4.16
C TYR A 118 13.30 3.04 2.95
N GLY A 119 14.47 3.62 2.79
CA GLY A 119 15.49 3.08 1.92
C GLY A 119 16.12 1.83 2.53
N MET A 120 16.70 0.99 1.68
CA MET A 120 17.33 -0.27 2.06
C MET A 120 18.58 -0.52 1.21
N GLY A 121 19.63 -0.99 1.83
CA GLY A 121 20.87 -1.37 1.17
C GLY A 121 21.97 -0.32 1.31
N ASP A 122 23.09 -0.55 0.62
CA ASP A 122 24.34 0.21 0.80
C ASP A 122 24.17 1.69 0.48
N CYS A 123 23.34 2.06 -0.49
CA CYS A 123 23.05 3.46 -0.82
C CYS A 123 22.32 4.21 0.31
N PHE A 124 21.66 3.52 1.23
CA PHE A 124 21.01 4.08 2.41
C PHE A 124 21.76 3.78 3.72
N GLY A 125 22.93 3.17 3.66
CA GLY A 125 23.81 2.94 4.79
C GLY A 125 23.65 1.59 5.48
N GLY A 126 22.81 0.69 4.97
CA GLY A 126 22.67 -0.65 5.52
C GLY A 126 21.42 -1.41 5.13
N TRP A 127 21.30 -2.61 5.69
CA TRP A 127 20.24 -3.57 5.39
C TRP A 127 19.29 -3.82 6.58
N ASP A 128 19.35 -2.98 7.60
CA ASP A 128 18.46 -3.07 8.75
C ASP A 128 17.14 -2.33 8.46
N ALA A 129 16.01 -3.02 8.66
CA ALA A 129 14.71 -2.41 8.48
C ALA A 129 14.44 -1.33 9.52
N GLY A 130 13.77 -0.24 9.12
CA GLY A 130 13.39 0.85 10.02
C GLY A 130 14.51 1.79 10.42
N MET A 131 15.63 1.81 9.69
CA MET A 131 16.71 2.77 9.95
C MET A 131 16.23 4.21 9.76
N GLU A 132 16.21 5.01 10.83
CA GLU A 132 15.74 6.40 10.80
C GLU A 132 16.52 7.27 9.78
N ALA A 133 17.80 7.00 9.59
CA ALA A 133 18.63 7.70 8.61
C ALA A 133 18.23 7.41 7.15
N ALA A 134 17.51 6.34 6.91
CA ALA A 134 17.03 5.91 5.59
C ALA A 134 15.54 6.28 5.36
N LEU A 135 14.91 6.97 6.31
CA LEU A 135 13.53 7.42 6.19
C LEU A 135 13.42 8.55 5.18
N PHE A 136 12.53 8.37 4.20
CA PHE A 136 12.13 9.44 3.28
C PHE A 136 11.29 10.49 4.02
N LYS A 137 11.62 11.76 3.82
CA LYS A 137 10.96 12.90 4.47
C LYS A 137 10.07 13.65 3.50
N ALA A 138 8.91 14.08 3.98
CA ALA A 138 8.00 14.86 3.16
C ALA A 138 8.56 16.26 2.87
N ASP A 139 8.47 16.66 1.59
CA ASP A 139 8.74 17.99 1.09
C ASP A 139 7.59 18.40 0.17
N GLY A 140 6.60 19.08 0.73
CA GLY A 140 5.33 19.32 0.04
C GLY A 140 4.58 18.01 -0.27
N LYS A 141 4.32 17.79 -1.55
CA LYS A 141 3.63 16.58 -2.05
C LYS A 141 4.58 15.53 -2.63
N VAL A 142 5.84 15.54 -2.25
CA VAL A 142 6.82 14.52 -2.59
C VAL A 142 7.53 14.03 -1.36
N LEU A 143 8.14 12.85 -1.44
CA LEU A 143 9.01 12.31 -0.41
C LEU A 143 10.46 12.33 -0.90
N LYS A 144 11.40 12.69 -0.04
CA LYS A 144 12.81 12.84 -0.40
C LYS A 144 13.74 12.12 0.56
N ALA A 145 14.84 11.59 0.02
CA ALA A 145 15.97 11.09 0.79
C ALA A 145 17.28 11.36 0.05
N THR A 146 18.36 11.59 0.79
CA THR A 146 19.71 11.74 0.23
C THR A 146 20.49 10.43 0.44
N LEU A 147 21.11 9.93 -0.61
CA LEU A 147 21.89 8.70 -0.58
C LEU A 147 23.21 8.90 0.15
N VAL A 148 23.54 8.00 1.06
CA VAL A 148 24.76 8.04 1.88
C VAL A 148 25.88 7.15 1.35
N GLY A 149 25.57 6.28 0.39
CA GLY A 149 26.51 5.36 -0.27
C GLY A 149 26.17 5.15 -1.74
N ASP A 150 27.03 4.43 -2.43
CA ASP A 150 26.79 3.93 -3.78
C ASP A 150 26.05 2.58 -3.69
N GLY A 151 25.22 2.26 -4.69
CA GLY A 151 24.54 0.97 -4.74
C GLY A 151 23.22 0.98 -5.47
N GLU A 152 22.52 -0.13 -5.41
CA GLU A 152 21.17 -0.27 -5.96
C GLU A 152 20.13 0.38 -5.06
N ILE A 153 19.21 1.15 -5.64
CA ILE A 153 18.07 1.69 -4.89
C ILE A 153 17.08 0.58 -4.60
N ARG A 154 16.80 0.41 -3.31
CA ARG A 154 15.69 -0.36 -2.78
C ARG A 154 14.94 0.46 -1.74
N MET A 155 13.63 0.32 -1.72
CA MET A 155 12.76 1.06 -0.78
C MET A 155 11.55 0.18 -0.45
N TYR A 156 10.97 0.42 0.71
CA TYR A 156 9.73 -0.27 1.09
C TYR A 156 8.83 0.64 1.92
N ALA A 157 7.53 0.37 1.84
CA ALA A 157 6.54 1.00 2.68
C ALA A 157 6.38 0.20 3.97
N GLU A 158 6.58 0.86 5.12
CA GLU A 158 6.33 0.28 6.43
C GLU A 158 4.84 0.24 6.71
N SER A 159 4.39 -0.82 7.38
CA SER A 159 3.04 -0.91 7.91
C SER A 159 3.07 -1.55 9.29
N SER A 160 2.44 -0.90 10.27
CA SER A 160 2.42 -1.37 11.66
C SER A 160 1.65 -2.67 11.85
N ILE A 161 0.78 -3.03 10.90
CA ILE A 161 0.05 -4.30 10.92
C ILE A 161 0.71 -5.39 10.07
N ALA A 162 1.84 -5.10 9.44
CA ALA A 162 2.55 -6.09 8.63
C ALA A 162 2.99 -7.30 9.47
N ASN A 163 2.75 -8.47 8.90
CA ASN A 163 3.16 -9.76 9.47
C ASN A 163 4.12 -10.52 8.52
N SER A 164 4.82 -9.77 7.68
CA SER A 164 5.71 -10.28 6.65
C SER A 164 6.93 -9.37 6.50
N ASP A 165 7.97 -9.89 5.87
CA ASP A 165 9.23 -9.17 5.66
C ASP A 165 9.03 -7.84 4.89
N TRP A 166 9.95 -6.91 5.05
CA TRP A 166 9.92 -5.59 4.41
C TRP A 166 9.77 -5.65 2.89
N TRP A 167 10.45 -6.58 2.21
CA TRP A 167 10.42 -6.73 0.75
C TRP A 167 9.03 -7.09 0.18
N THR A 168 8.10 -7.56 1.01
CA THR A 168 6.72 -7.83 0.58
C THR A 168 5.94 -6.57 0.20
N ARG A 169 6.43 -5.39 0.63
CA ARG A 169 5.92 -4.06 0.32
C ARG A 169 7.01 -3.19 -0.31
N GLU A 170 7.88 -3.83 -1.09
CA GLU A 170 8.98 -3.17 -1.78
C GLU A 170 8.50 -2.31 -2.96
N CYS A 171 9.07 -1.14 -3.09
CA CYS A 171 9.02 -0.32 -4.28
C CYS A 171 10.44 -0.04 -4.79
N ILE A 172 10.60 -0.04 -6.09
CA ILE A 172 11.87 0.20 -6.78
C ILE A 172 11.71 1.29 -7.83
N VAL A 173 12.83 1.83 -8.29
CA VAL A 173 12.85 2.74 -9.44
C VAL A 173 13.26 1.95 -10.68
N LEU A 174 12.43 1.97 -11.71
CA LEU A 174 12.73 1.39 -13.01
C LEU A 174 12.35 2.39 -14.11
N ASP A 175 13.31 2.74 -14.96
CA ASP A 175 13.12 3.71 -16.05
C ASP A 175 12.52 5.05 -15.57
N GLY A 176 12.96 5.53 -14.41
CA GLY A 176 12.49 6.77 -13.78
C GLY A 176 11.08 6.72 -13.18
N LYS A 177 10.48 5.54 -13.11
CA LYS A 177 9.16 5.32 -12.51
C LYS A 177 9.25 4.42 -11.29
N ILE A 178 8.33 4.63 -10.35
CA ILE A 178 8.15 3.71 -9.23
C ILE A 178 7.44 2.46 -9.73
N VAL A 179 8.03 1.31 -9.41
CA VAL A 179 7.46 0.00 -9.68
C VAL A 179 7.34 -0.75 -8.36
N TYR A 180 6.16 -1.25 -8.07
CA TYR A 180 5.91 -2.04 -6.88
C TYR A 180 6.17 -3.51 -7.19
N ARG A 181 6.80 -4.21 -6.23
CA ARG A 181 7.04 -5.63 -6.37
C ARG A 181 5.75 -6.43 -6.49
N GLY A 182 4.73 -6.11 -5.70
CA GLY A 182 3.47 -6.84 -5.69
C GLY A 182 3.70 -8.35 -5.56
N ASN A 183 2.95 -9.15 -6.31
CA ASN A 183 3.16 -10.60 -6.40
C ASN A 183 4.23 -11.01 -7.43
N GLY A 184 4.92 -10.05 -8.05
CA GLY A 184 5.98 -10.32 -9.01
C GLY A 184 7.27 -10.82 -8.37
N ASP A 185 8.19 -11.24 -9.24
CA ASP A 185 9.53 -11.62 -8.84
C ASP A 185 10.40 -10.41 -8.52
N ASP A 186 11.62 -10.67 -8.08
CA ASP A 186 12.60 -9.65 -7.81
C ASP A 186 12.95 -8.88 -9.10
N GLN A 187 12.83 -7.57 -9.06
CA GLN A 187 12.99 -6.70 -10.22
C GLN A 187 14.44 -6.23 -10.36
N LYS A 188 14.85 -5.94 -11.61
CA LYS A 188 16.11 -5.25 -11.88
C LYS A 188 16.06 -3.85 -11.25
N ARG A 189 17.14 -3.42 -10.64
CA ARG A 189 17.25 -2.16 -9.91
C ARG A 189 18.17 -1.17 -10.62
N VAL A 190 18.01 0.10 -10.22
CA VAL A 190 18.84 1.20 -10.69
C VAL A 190 20.00 1.42 -9.71
N ASN A 191 21.21 1.50 -10.22
CA ASN A 191 22.37 1.91 -9.45
C ASN A 191 22.39 3.43 -9.29
N CYS A 192 22.70 3.88 -8.10
CA CYS A 192 22.83 5.27 -7.72
C CYS A 192 24.13 5.54 -6.98
N THR A 193 24.47 6.82 -6.88
CA THR A 193 25.73 7.28 -6.31
C THR A 193 25.47 8.11 -5.05
N LYS A 194 26.37 8.02 -4.09
CA LYS A 194 26.37 8.81 -2.86
C LYS A 194 26.16 10.29 -3.16
N GLY A 195 25.31 10.93 -2.37
CA GLY A 195 25.00 12.36 -2.45
C GLY A 195 23.87 12.69 -3.43
N GLN A 196 23.37 11.72 -4.23
CA GLN A 196 22.18 11.94 -5.03
C GLN A 196 20.95 12.07 -4.11
N GLU A 197 20.02 12.94 -4.51
CA GLU A 197 18.69 13.03 -3.90
C GLU A 197 17.70 12.15 -4.68
N VAL A 198 16.96 11.34 -3.97
CA VAL A 198 15.84 10.56 -4.50
C VAL A 198 14.56 11.28 -4.14
N THR A 199 13.76 11.59 -5.13
CA THR A 199 12.42 12.18 -4.95
C THR A 199 11.37 11.19 -5.43
N LEU A 200 10.39 10.90 -4.58
CA LEU A 200 9.24 10.05 -4.88
C LEU A 200 7.99 10.90 -4.99
N ASP A 201 7.39 10.94 -6.17
CA ASP A 201 6.03 11.44 -6.40
C ASP A 201 5.09 10.23 -6.43
N LEU A 202 4.19 10.17 -5.46
CA LEU A 202 3.27 9.06 -5.24
C LEU A 202 1.81 9.46 -5.54
N ASN A 203 1.60 10.53 -6.31
CA ASN A 203 0.26 11.03 -6.65
C ASN A 203 -0.27 10.55 -7.98
#